data_62235da2376b764e5ac6eed59805b372
#
_entry.id   62235da2376b764e5ac6eed59805b372
#
_cell.length_a   1.000
_cell.length_b   1.000
_cell.length_c   1.000
_cell.angle_alpha   90.00
_cell.angle_beta   90.00
_cell.angle_gamma   90.00
#
_symmetry.space_group_name_H-M   'P 1'
#
loop_
_entity.id
_entity.type
_entity.pdbx_description
1 polymer ?
#
loop_
_entity_poly.entity_id
_entity_poly.type
_entity_poly.pdbx_seq_one_letter_code
_entity_poly.pdbx_strand_id
1 'polypeptide(L)'
;MISSKKFFAEYKNSEKLNIMRIKSGRADNMIRLATELPKAAGNSDIYMSMNPLTRVNHSVRRDQEHIARLKWLYVDLDYYNTVYKAYTKDQIMGLLELDYYDRIIPRPTYVVDSGRGLYLLWRIDENVKAYSRWIKMQMYLYNQLLDFGADRKIVTDSARVLRIPGSTNSKSGSCVTILEATDLKYSLTSLIRDYITGDQPSDKMISYAEHISKTLQIPLPDMQNRDAVKLYISTNKDAAYMFHQHKVGQQKIKNKKISYLRTEYSLARARLNDLEQLIRIRDYDRGYREHILFLCRYWQLCISDDYAGSLQHVIALNNTLHNPLSEKEVVQATKSAEKYYAAGKIFRCSNSYVIQTLNITPAEMQYLQVFISPEERKNRK
;
A
#
# COMPACT_ATOMS: atom_id res chain seq x y z
N MET A 1 14.33 -4.79 9.87
CA MET A 1 13.31 -4.22 10.79
C MET A 1 13.70 -2.78 11.09
N ILE A 2 12.79 -1.84 10.88
CA ILE A 2 13.06 -0.40 11.11
C ILE A 2 13.04 -0.15 12.62
N SER A 3 14.07 0.53 13.14
CA SER A 3 14.20 0.77 14.57
C SER A 3 13.13 1.75 15.07
N SER A 4 12.46 1.43 16.17
CA SER A 4 11.54 2.34 16.89
C SER A 4 12.22 3.65 17.33
N LYS A 5 13.54 3.66 17.46
CA LYS A 5 14.32 4.88 17.74
C LYS A 5 14.10 5.98 16.71
N LYS A 6 13.96 5.63 15.41
CA LYS A 6 13.68 6.60 14.34
C LYS A 6 12.34 7.30 14.59
N PHE A 7 11.30 6.56 14.97
CA PHE A 7 9.98 7.11 15.27
C PHE A 7 10.00 7.99 16.53
N PHE A 8 10.72 7.56 17.59
CA PHE A 8 10.82 8.36 18.81
C PHE A 8 11.59 9.66 18.61
N ALA A 9 12.56 9.70 17.69
CA ALA A 9 13.30 10.90 17.32
C ALA A 9 12.44 12.00 16.67
N GLU A 10 11.22 11.66 16.24
CA GLU A 10 10.26 12.66 15.76
C GLU A 10 9.77 13.59 16.87
N TYR A 11 9.91 13.21 18.13
CA TYR A 11 9.52 14.02 19.28
C TYR A 11 10.73 14.72 19.90
N LYS A 12 10.56 16.01 20.26
CA LYS A 12 11.58 16.73 21.01
C LYS A 12 11.66 16.17 22.43
N ASN A 13 12.85 16.10 22.98
CA ASN A 13 13.09 15.58 24.33
C ASN A 13 12.21 16.22 25.41
N SER A 14 11.88 17.50 25.27
CA SER A 14 11.04 18.28 26.19
C SER A 14 9.53 18.10 25.96
N GLU A 15 9.10 17.44 24.88
CA GLU A 15 7.68 17.22 24.63
C GLU A 15 7.08 16.25 25.63
N LYS A 16 5.90 16.60 26.15
CA LYS A 16 5.11 15.75 27.07
C LYS A 16 4.12 14.93 26.30
N LEU A 17 4.04 13.65 26.62
CA LEU A 17 3.14 12.70 26.01
C LEU A 17 2.36 11.94 27.09
N ASN A 18 1.15 11.55 26.78
CA ASN A 18 0.46 10.56 27.61
C ASN A 18 0.96 9.17 27.24
N ILE A 19 1.52 8.46 28.19
CA ILE A 19 1.80 7.04 28.10
C ILE A 19 0.69 6.33 28.86
N MET A 20 -0.04 5.47 28.17
CA MET A 20 -1.14 4.71 28.74
C MET A 20 -0.77 3.23 28.75
N ARG A 21 -0.92 2.60 29.90
CA ARG A 21 -0.78 1.15 30.03
C ARG A 21 -2.13 0.54 30.35
N ILE A 22 -2.49 -0.54 29.67
CA ILE A 22 -3.66 -1.33 30.03
C ILE A 22 -3.19 -2.50 30.91
N LYS A 23 -3.66 -2.53 32.17
CA LYS A 23 -3.38 -3.60 33.11
C LYS A 23 -4.70 -4.10 33.69
N SER A 24 -4.97 -5.41 33.56
CA SER A 24 -6.22 -6.03 34.06
C SER A 24 -7.49 -5.30 33.61
N GLY A 25 -7.53 -4.86 32.33
CA GLY A 25 -8.66 -4.14 31.73
C GLY A 25 -8.81 -2.67 32.15
N ARG A 26 -7.94 -2.14 32.99
CA ARG A 26 -7.93 -0.74 33.42
C ARG A 26 -6.84 0.04 32.71
N ALA A 27 -7.16 1.25 32.26
CA ALA A 27 -6.22 2.18 31.65
C ALA A 27 -5.54 3.02 32.75
N ASP A 28 -4.24 2.91 32.84
CA ASP A 28 -3.38 3.77 33.65
C ASP A 28 -2.70 4.79 32.75
N ASN A 29 -3.01 6.08 32.95
CA ASN A 29 -2.54 7.18 32.14
C ASN A 29 -1.46 7.95 32.89
N MET A 30 -0.30 8.10 32.27
CA MET A 30 0.83 8.83 32.84
C MET A 30 1.36 9.86 31.84
N ILE A 31 1.54 11.08 32.28
CA ILE A 31 2.22 12.10 31.46
C ILE A 31 3.73 11.94 31.67
N ARG A 32 4.44 11.76 30.56
CA ARG A 32 5.90 11.54 30.52
C ARG A 32 6.56 12.40 29.48
N LEU A 33 7.86 12.59 29.62
CA LEU A 33 8.68 13.20 28.58
C LEU A 33 8.95 12.21 27.43
N ALA A 34 9.14 12.70 26.24
CA ALA A 34 9.44 11.88 25.07
C ALA A 34 10.72 11.03 25.26
N THR A 35 11.67 11.47 26.08
CA THR A 35 12.87 10.70 26.44
C THR A 35 12.58 9.37 27.14
N GLU A 36 11.39 9.21 27.70
CA GLU A 36 10.98 7.98 28.40
C GLU A 36 10.35 6.92 27.47
N LEU A 37 10.03 7.27 26.21
CA LEU A 37 9.43 6.37 25.24
C LEU A 37 10.22 5.06 25.01
N PRO A 38 11.56 5.10 24.88
CA PRO A 38 12.33 3.87 24.67
C PRO A 38 12.22 2.88 25.83
N LYS A 39 12.07 3.39 27.07
CA LYS A 39 11.88 2.54 28.27
C LYS A 39 10.49 1.92 28.31
N ALA A 40 9.48 2.63 27.80
CA ALA A 40 8.11 2.14 27.75
C ALA A 40 7.92 1.05 26.69
N ALA A 41 8.66 1.10 25.60
CA ALA A 41 8.49 0.25 24.42
C ALA A 41 8.66 -1.26 24.70
N GLY A 42 9.43 -1.67 25.70
CA GLY A 42 9.65 -3.09 26.03
C GLY A 42 8.49 -3.80 26.75
N ASN A 43 7.35 -3.14 26.96
CA ASN A 43 6.24 -3.68 27.75
C ASN A 43 5.03 -4.02 26.87
N SER A 44 4.09 -4.82 27.42
CA SER A 44 2.84 -5.16 26.74
C SER A 44 1.77 -4.09 26.95
N ASP A 45 0.95 -3.89 25.91
CA ASP A 45 -0.22 -3.00 25.88
C ASP A 45 0.08 -1.57 26.34
N ILE A 46 1.19 -1.04 25.85
CA ILE A 46 1.60 0.34 26.05
C ILE A 46 1.19 1.18 24.84
N TYR A 47 0.56 2.32 25.13
CA TYR A 47 0.09 3.29 24.14
C TYR A 47 0.71 4.64 24.45
N MET A 48 0.82 5.48 23.43
CA MET A 48 1.26 6.86 23.54
C MET A 48 0.32 7.81 22.80
N SER A 49 0.17 9.05 23.30
CA SER A 49 -0.53 10.09 22.56
C SER A 49 0.28 10.48 21.32
N MET A 50 -0.41 10.56 20.19
CA MET A 50 0.24 10.91 18.92
C MET A 50 0.69 12.36 18.90
N ASN A 51 -0.11 13.25 19.45
CA ASN A 51 0.24 14.68 19.58
C ASN A 51 0.78 14.98 20.98
N PRO A 52 1.82 15.86 21.09
CA PRO A 52 2.35 16.25 22.38
C PRO A 52 1.37 17.14 23.14
N LEU A 53 1.48 17.09 24.46
CA LEU A 53 0.60 17.77 25.41
C LEU A 53 1.27 19.00 26.05
N THR A 54 0.46 19.96 26.44
CA THR A 54 0.89 21.15 27.17
C THR A 54 0.14 21.29 28.50
N ARG A 55 0.61 22.18 29.34
CA ARG A 55 -0.05 22.53 30.60
C ARG A 55 -1.12 23.59 30.34
N VAL A 56 -2.32 23.36 30.84
CA VAL A 56 -3.42 24.31 30.87
C VAL A 56 -3.95 24.35 32.31
N ASN A 57 -4.13 25.52 32.89
CA ASN A 57 -4.61 25.69 34.28
C ASN A 57 -3.88 24.79 35.27
N HIS A 58 -2.54 24.81 35.25
CA HIS A 58 -1.66 24.02 36.12
C HIS A 58 -1.75 22.48 35.96
N SER A 59 -2.59 21.98 35.05
CA SER A 59 -2.71 20.53 34.77
C SER A 59 -2.20 20.16 33.38
N VAL A 60 -1.93 18.87 33.19
CA VAL A 60 -1.68 18.26 31.87
C VAL A 60 -2.59 17.04 31.79
N ARG A 61 -3.48 17.02 30.81
CA ARG A 61 -4.45 15.94 30.60
C ARG A 61 -4.42 15.47 29.16
N ARG A 62 -4.93 14.27 28.93
CA ARG A 62 -5.09 13.72 27.59
C ARG A 62 -6.47 14.10 27.02
N ASP A 63 -6.60 15.33 26.61
CA ASP A 63 -7.76 15.87 25.92
C ASP A 63 -7.34 16.92 24.88
N GLN A 64 -8.29 17.42 24.13
CA GLN A 64 -8.05 18.35 23.04
C GLN A 64 -7.49 19.69 23.50
N GLU A 65 -7.91 20.18 24.67
CA GLU A 65 -7.49 21.51 25.20
C GLU A 65 -6.00 21.52 25.58
N HIS A 66 -5.47 20.36 25.93
CA HIS A 66 -4.08 20.19 26.34
C HIS A 66 -3.15 19.80 25.16
N ILE A 67 -3.60 19.82 23.91
CA ILE A 67 -2.73 19.55 22.77
C ILE A 67 -1.78 20.75 22.57
N ALA A 68 -0.49 20.50 22.59
CA ALA A 68 0.54 21.51 22.36
C ALA A 68 0.70 21.83 20.86
N ARG A 69 0.67 20.81 20.03
CA ARG A 69 0.85 20.88 18.56
C ARG A 69 0.14 19.71 17.91
N LEU A 70 -0.33 19.91 16.68
CA LEU A 70 -0.82 18.85 15.80
C LEU A 70 0.35 18.28 15.00
N LYS A 71 0.90 17.19 15.47
CA LYS A 71 2.14 16.61 14.96
C LYS A 71 1.90 15.53 13.91
N TRP A 72 0.76 14.86 14.02
CA TRP A 72 0.41 13.73 13.17
C TRP A 72 -1.02 13.80 12.65
N LEU A 73 -1.19 13.34 11.42
CA LEU A 73 -2.41 12.70 10.97
C LEU A 73 -2.22 11.19 11.11
N TYR A 74 -3.31 10.46 11.37
CA TYR A 74 -3.23 9.02 11.62
C TYR A 74 -4.53 8.31 11.27
N VAL A 75 -4.41 7.07 10.81
CA VAL A 75 -5.54 6.15 10.59
C VAL A 75 -5.17 4.80 11.19
N ASP A 76 -6.12 4.19 11.90
CA ASP A 76 -6.05 2.82 12.41
C ASP A 76 -6.90 1.94 11.50
N LEU A 77 -6.28 0.98 10.84
CA LEU A 77 -6.91 0.08 9.89
C LEU A 77 -7.15 -1.28 10.55
N ASP A 78 -8.39 -1.52 10.94
CA ASP A 78 -8.87 -2.80 11.47
C ASP A 78 -9.35 -3.72 10.34
N TYR A 79 -8.56 -3.86 9.26
CA TYR A 79 -8.93 -4.57 8.03
C TYR A 79 -9.35 -6.04 8.27
N TYR A 80 -8.92 -6.64 9.38
CA TYR A 80 -9.34 -7.98 9.80
C TYR A 80 -10.85 -8.08 10.16
N ASN A 81 -11.53 -6.95 10.27
CA ASN A 81 -12.99 -6.86 10.46
C ASN A 81 -13.74 -6.55 9.17
N THR A 82 -13.07 -6.54 8.02
CA THR A 82 -13.63 -6.18 6.72
C THR A 82 -13.62 -7.36 5.74
N VAL A 83 -13.96 -7.10 4.49
CA VAL A 83 -13.82 -8.08 3.40
C VAL A 83 -12.36 -8.54 3.21
N TYR A 84 -11.41 -7.77 3.71
CA TYR A 84 -9.97 -8.05 3.65
C TYR A 84 -9.45 -8.91 4.82
N LYS A 85 -10.33 -9.47 5.66
CA LYS A 85 -9.95 -10.26 6.87
C LYS A 85 -9.00 -11.43 6.61
N ALA A 86 -9.03 -11.98 5.39
CA ALA A 86 -8.17 -13.08 4.99
C ALA A 86 -6.82 -12.63 4.40
N TYR A 87 -6.61 -11.31 4.28
CA TYR A 87 -5.40 -10.77 3.67
C TYR A 87 -4.28 -10.65 4.70
N THR A 88 -3.06 -10.93 4.25
CA THR A 88 -1.86 -10.63 5.01
C THR A 88 -1.60 -9.12 5.02
N LYS A 89 -0.81 -8.65 5.97
CA LYS A 89 -0.39 -7.25 6.04
C LYS A 89 0.33 -6.79 4.78
N ASP A 90 1.19 -7.65 4.22
CA ASP A 90 1.90 -7.37 2.97
C ASP A 90 0.95 -7.20 1.78
N GLN A 91 -0.14 -7.97 1.76
CA GLN A 91 -1.17 -7.82 0.73
C GLN A 91 -1.93 -6.49 0.88
N ILE A 92 -2.30 -6.12 2.11
CA ILE A 92 -2.92 -4.81 2.38
C ILE A 92 -1.98 -3.67 2.00
N MET A 93 -0.70 -3.74 2.39
CA MET A 93 0.29 -2.74 2.02
C MET A 93 0.49 -2.66 0.51
N GLY A 94 0.50 -3.80 -0.18
CA GLY A 94 0.56 -3.85 -1.64
C GLY A 94 -0.62 -3.15 -2.32
N LEU A 95 -1.84 -3.31 -1.77
CA LEU A 95 -3.04 -2.60 -2.25
C LEU A 95 -2.92 -1.10 -2.06
N LEU A 96 -2.54 -0.68 -0.84
CA LEU A 96 -2.37 0.73 -0.52
C LEU A 96 -1.30 1.38 -1.40
N GLU A 97 -0.18 0.69 -1.64
CA GLU A 97 0.89 1.14 -2.53
C GLU A 97 0.42 1.30 -3.98
N LEU A 98 -0.36 0.34 -4.47
CA LEU A 98 -0.77 0.29 -5.88
C LEU A 98 -1.88 1.28 -6.21
N ASP A 99 -2.87 1.39 -5.33
CA ASP A 99 -4.12 2.05 -5.68
C ASP A 99 -4.35 3.37 -4.93
N TYR A 100 -3.69 3.57 -3.77
CA TYR A 100 -4.01 4.66 -2.87
C TYR A 100 -2.89 5.69 -2.71
N TYR A 101 -1.64 5.26 -2.46
CA TYR A 101 -0.55 6.19 -2.15
C TYR A 101 -0.22 7.11 -3.32
N ASP A 102 -0.11 8.40 -3.02
CA ASP A 102 0.18 9.49 -3.97
C ASP A 102 -0.86 9.68 -5.09
N ARG A 103 -2.02 9.02 -4.97
CA ARG A 103 -3.16 9.12 -5.90
C ARG A 103 -4.43 9.57 -5.19
N ILE A 104 -4.88 8.75 -4.25
CA ILE A 104 -6.10 8.97 -3.47
C ILE A 104 -5.74 9.58 -2.13
N ILE A 105 -4.70 9.09 -1.48
CA ILE A 105 -4.17 9.60 -0.22
C ILE A 105 -2.67 9.89 -0.34
N PRO A 106 -2.12 10.81 0.46
CA PRO A 106 -0.68 11.00 0.50
C PRO A 106 0.02 9.73 1.02
N ARG A 107 1.24 9.48 0.58
CA ARG A 107 2.06 8.39 1.12
C ARG A 107 2.30 8.61 2.62
N PRO A 108 2.08 7.64 3.50
CA PRO A 108 2.34 7.81 4.91
C PRO A 108 3.84 7.98 5.20
N THR A 109 4.14 8.72 6.26
CA THR A 109 5.52 8.83 6.78
C THR A 109 5.94 7.52 7.44
N TYR A 110 5.00 6.89 8.18
CA TYR A 110 5.21 5.58 8.79
C TYR A 110 4.01 4.67 8.54
N VAL A 111 4.29 3.40 8.28
CA VAL A 111 3.33 2.29 8.35
C VAL A 111 3.75 1.41 9.51
N VAL A 112 2.86 1.22 10.47
CA VAL A 112 3.13 0.48 11.70
C VAL A 112 2.20 -0.73 11.80
N ASP A 113 2.78 -1.90 12.01
CA ASP A 113 2.04 -3.09 12.40
C ASP A 113 1.59 -2.96 13.85
N SER A 114 0.29 -2.82 14.10
CA SER A 114 -0.29 -2.71 15.44
C SER A 114 -0.44 -4.06 16.17
N GLY A 115 -0.01 -5.14 15.53
CA GLY A 115 -0.18 -6.53 15.96
C GLY A 115 -1.31 -7.24 15.20
N ARG A 116 -2.50 -6.63 15.04
CA ARG A 116 -3.60 -7.18 14.24
C ARG A 116 -3.91 -6.37 12.98
N GLY A 117 -3.88 -5.05 13.08
CA GLY A 117 -4.13 -4.10 12.00
C GLY A 117 -2.89 -3.29 11.66
N LEU A 118 -3.09 -2.17 10.96
CA LEU A 118 -2.04 -1.25 10.56
C LEU A 118 -2.36 0.16 11.02
N TYR A 119 -1.34 0.92 11.45
CA TYR A 119 -1.43 2.37 11.58
C TYR A 119 -0.75 3.02 10.38
N LEU A 120 -1.44 3.96 9.75
CA LEU A 120 -0.88 4.87 8.75
C LEU A 120 -0.69 6.24 9.41
N LEU A 121 0.54 6.75 9.39
CA LEU A 121 0.91 7.97 10.10
C LEU A 121 1.53 8.97 9.12
N TRP A 122 1.01 10.20 9.10
CA TRP A 122 1.56 11.29 8.29
C TRP A 122 2.13 12.37 9.20
N ARG A 123 3.40 12.64 9.02
CA ARG A 123 4.12 13.67 9.78
C ARG A 123 3.73 15.05 9.28
N ILE A 124 3.08 15.80 10.16
CA ILE A 124 2.84 17.23 10.01
C ILE A 124 3.59 17.98 11.12
N ASP A 125 3.42 19.23 11.34
CA ASP A 125 3.93 19.95 12.52
C ASP A 125 3.22 21.30 12.62
N GLU A 126 1.93 21.24 12.88
CA GLU A 126 1.03 22.39 12.80
C GLU A 126 0.68 22.96 14.18
N ASN A 127 0.37 24.24 14.21
CA ASN A 127 -0.19 24.86 15.39
C ASN A 127 -1.60 24.34 15.67
N VAL A 128 -2.00 24.28 16.94
CA VAL A 128 -3.36 23.86 17.35
C VAL A 128 -4.47 24.70 16.73
N LYS A 129 -4.20 25.94 16.33
CA LYS A 129 -5.14 26.79 15.58
C LYS A 129 -5.55 26.17 14.23
N ALA A 130 -4.76 25.22 13.71
CA ALA A 130 -5.09 24.50 12.49
C ALA A 130 -6.06 23.32 12.70
N TYR A 131 -6.65 23.16 13.89
CA TYR A 131 -7.48 22.00 14.26
C TYR A 131 -8.63 21.74 13.28
N SER A 132 -9.34 22.76 12.80
CA SER A 132 -10.41 22.58 11.81
C SER A 132 -9.89 21.99 10.48
N ARG A 133 -8.71 22.41 10.04
CA ARG A 133 -8.05 21.86 8.85
C ARG A 133 -7.56 20.44 9.10
N TRP A 134 -7.06 20.17 10.31
CA TRP A 134 -6.65 18.84 10.74
C TRP A 134 -7.83 17.86 10.69
N ILE A 135 -9.00 18.21 11.29
CA ILE A 135 -10.22 17.40 11.21
C ILE A 135 -10.63 17.16 9.75
N LYS A 136 -10.59 18.20 8.91
CA LYS A 136 -10.96 18.08 7.50
C LYS A 136 -10.11 17.03 6.79
N MET A 137 -8.79 17.02 7.03
CA MET A 137 -7.90 16.03 6.45
C MET A 137 -8.06 14.65 7.08
N GLN A 138 -8.27 14.55 8.39
CA GLN A 138 -8.56 13.28 9.08
C GLN A 138 -9.85 12.62 8.53
N MET A 139 -10.92 13.41 8.33
CA MET A 139 -12.16 12.93 7.74
C MET A 139 -11.96 12.43 6.31
N TYR A 140 -11.17 13.16 5.53
CA TYR A 140 -10.82 12.75 4.18
C TYR A 140 -10.13 11.39 4.18
N LEU A 141 -9.04 11.25 4.95
CA LEU A 141 -8.28 10.00 5.06
C LEU A 141 -9.16 8.83 5.53
N TYR A 142 -10.00 9.07 6.54
CA TYR A 142 -10.97 8.09 7.02
C TYR A 142 -11.91 7.62 5.90
N ASN A 143 -12.53 8.56 5.16
CA ASN A 143 -13.48 8.24 4.09
C ASN A 143 -12.83 7.44 2.95
N GLN A 144 -11.57 7.73 2.61
CA GLN A 144 -10.86 7.01 1.56
C GLN A 144 -10.44 5.60 1.98
N LEU A 145 -10.35 5.33 3.29
CA LEU A 145 -9.85 4.07 3.83
C LEU A 145 -10.93 3.25 4.56
N LEU A 146 -12.21 3.60 4.37
CA LEU A 146 -13.37 2.90 4.97
C LEU A 146 -13.35 1.39 4.70
N ASP A 147 -13.08 1.00 3.47
CA ASP A 147 -13.07 -0.40 3.06
C ASP A 147 -11.98 -1.22 3.76
N PHE A 148 -10.93 -0.56 4.25
CA PHE A 148 -9.88 -1.17 5.06
C PHE A 148 -10.17 -1.14 6.57
N GLY A 149 -11.39 -0.77 6.96
CA GLY A 149 -11.79 -0.77 8.37
C GLY A 149 -11.19 0.38 9.18
N ALA A 150 -11.06 1.56 8.58
CA ALA A 150 -10.62 2.77 9.28
C ALA A 150 -11.55 3.08 10.49
N ASP A 151 -10.95 3.34 11.67
CA ASP A 151 -11.72 3.65 12.88
C ASP A 151 -12.22 5.09 12.88
N ARG A 152 -13.55 5.27 12.86
CA ARG A 152 -14.19 6.60 12.89
C ARG A 152 -13.86 7.42 14.14
N LYS A 153 -13.64 6.77 15.28
CA LYS A 153 -13.35 7.45 16.55
C LYS A 153 -12.07 8.28 16.52
N ILE A 154 -11.17 7.97 15.57
CA ILE A 154 -9.90 8.68 15.40
C ILE A 154 -10.10 10.07 14.79
N VAL A 155 -11.12 10.29 13.98
CA VAL A 155 -11.27 11.48 13.14
C VAL A 155 -11.26 12.79 13.93
N THR A 156 -11.90 12.82 15.09
CA THR A 156 -12.00 14.01 15.94
C THR A 156 -11.13 13.95 17.20
N ASP A 157 -10.44 12.83 17.43
CA ASP A 157 -9.66 12.60 18.64
C ASP A 157 -8.18 13.00 18.43
N SER A 158 -7.87 14.29 18.55
CA SER A 158 -6.49 14.79 18.48
C SER A 158 -5.62 14.34 19.66
N ALA A 159 -6.23 13.83 20.75
CA ALA A 159 -5.55 13.26 21.90
C ALA A 159 -5.43 11.72 21.81
N ARG A 160 -5.65 11.15 20.63
CA ARG A 160 -5.59 9.71 20.37
C ARG A 160 -4.30 9.11 20.86
N VAL A 161 -4.42 7.94 21.46
CA VAL A 161 -3.29 7.07 21.79
C VAL A 161 -3.24 5.88 20.81
N LEU A 162 -2.05 5.56 20.33
CA LEU A 162 -1.76 4.37 19.54
C LEU A 162 -0.70 3.55 20.25
N ARG A 163 -0.62 2.25 19.97
CA ARG A 163 0.42 1.39 20.54
C ARG A 163 1.81 1.87 20.16
N ILE A 164 2.71 1.85 21.13
CA ILE A 164 4.11 2.27 20.91
C ILE A 164 4.83 1.19 20.07
N PRO A 165 5.54 1.57 19.00
CA PRO A 165 6.44 0.65 18.31
C PRO A 165 7.49 0.05 19.25
N GLY A 166 7.62 -1.28 19.23
CA GLY A 166 8.46 -2.04 20.15
C GLY A 166 7.71 -2.62 21.37
N SER A 167 6.44 -2.24 21.58
CA SER A 167 5.59 -2.90 22.61
C SER A 167 4.94 -4.15 22.05
N THR A 168 4.40 -4.99 22.95
CA THR A 168 3.67 -6.20 22.55
C THR A 168 2.16 -5.96 22.65
N ASN A 169 1.43 -6.37 21.62
CA ASN A 169 -0.02 -6.43 21.64
C ASN A 169 -0.46 -7.76 22.28
N SER A 170 -0.94 -7.74 23.51
CA SER A 170 -1.31 -8.96 24.25
C SER A 170 -2.43 -9.78 23.58
N LYS A 171 -3.30 -9.13 22.78
CA LYS A 171 -4.41 -9.80 22.08
C LYS A 171 -3.95 -10.66 20.89
N SER A 172 -2.83 -10.34 20.29
CA SER A 172 -2.26 -11.10 19.16
C SER A 172 -0.95 -11.80 19.51
N GLY A 173 -0.33 -11.47 20.65
CA GLY A 173 1.02 -11.91 21.01
C GLY A 173 2.12 -11.28 20.16
N SER A 174 1.78 -10.38 19.23
CA SER A 174 2.72 -9.82 18.24
C SER A 174 3.37 -8.54 18.76
N CYS A 175 4.63 -8.33 18.37
CA CYS A 175 5.31 -7.06 18.59
C CYS A 175 4.78 -5.99 17.62
N VAL A 176 4.59 -4.77 18.12
CA VAL A 176 4.26 -3.60 17.32
C VAL A 176 5.52 -3.14 16.61
N THR A 177 5.54 -3.22 15.28
CA THR A 177 6.73 -2.96 14.47
C THR A 177 6.49 -1.92 13.40
N ILE A 178 7.54 -1.18 13.04
CA ILE A 178 7.49 -0.26 11.91
C ILE A 178 7.80 -1.07 10.64
N LEU A 179 6.84 -1.12 9.73
CA LEU A 179 6.96 -1.81 8.46
C LEU A 179 7.60 -0.92 7.40
N GLU A 180 7.19 0.35 7.36
CA GLU A 180 7.73 1.36 6.45
C GLU A 180 8.01 2.66 7.19
N ALA A 181 9.07 3.36 6.76
CA ALA A 181 9.40 4.69 7.21
C ALA A 181 9.98 5.50 6.04
N THR A 182 9.38 6.63 5.78
CA THR A 182 9.86 7.64 4.83
C THR A 182 10.37 8.87 5.59
N ASP A 183 10.98 9.81 4.87
CA ASP A 183 11.35 11.11 5.45
C ASP A 183 10.35 12.21 5.07
N LEU A 184 9.15 11.80 4.60
CA LEU A 184 8.11 12.72 4.15
C LEU A 184 7.51 13.49 5.33
N LYS A 185 7.40 14.80 5.15
CA LYS A 185 6.71 15.72 6.05
C LYS A 185 5.76 16.57 5.23
N TYR A 186 4.61 16.86 5.81
CA TYR A 186 3.52 17.51 5.11
C TYR A 186 3.08 18.79 5.80
N SER A 187 2.55 19.72 5.02
CA SER A 187 1.77 20.85 5.49
C SER A 187 0.27 20.52 5.30
N LEU A 188 -0.57 20.81 6.28
CA LEU A 188 -2.02 20.66 6.13
C LEU A 188 -2.58 21.49 4.97
N THR A 189 -1.98 22.64 4.70
CA THR A 189 -2.40 23.50 3.60
C THR A 189 -2.18 22.81 2.25
N SER A 190 -0.99 22.23 2.04
CA SER A 190 -0.72 21.50 0.80
C SER A 190 -1.56 20.23 0.68
N LEU A 191 -1.71 19.47 1.77
CA LEU A 191 -2.56 18.26 1.74
C LEU A 191 -4.02 18.56 1.40
N ILE A 192 -4.58 19.64 1.99
CA ILE A 192 -5.95 20.05 1.70
C ILE A 192 -6.09 20.51 0.26
N ARG A 193 -5.15 21.32 -0.24
CA ARG A 193 -5.12 21.75 -1.63
C ARG A 193 -5.06 20.55 -2.58
N ASP A 194 -4.14 19.63 -2.32
CA ASP A 194 -3.83 18.55 -3.26
C ASP A 194 -4.86 17.41 -3.26
N TYR A 195 -5.57 17.20 -2.13
CA TYR A 195 -6.47 16.06 -1.95
C TYR A 195 -7.95 16.43 -1.68
N ILE A 196 -8.25 17.61 -1.15
CA ILE A 196 -9.61 17.94 -0.69
C ILE A 196 -10.24 19.12 -1.41
N THR A 197 -9.54 20.26 -1.51
CA THR A 197 -10.14 21.50 -2.01
C THR A 197 -10.02 21.67 -3.50
N GLY A 198 -9.65 20.63 -4.19
CA GLY A 198 -9.26 20.69 -5.57
C GLY A 198 -10.41 20.91 -6.54
N ASP A 199 -10.74 22.16 -6.81
CA ASP A 199 -11.18 22.54 -8.15
C ASP A 199 -9.99 22.54 -9.13
N GLN A 200 -8.76 22.62 -8.60
CA GLN A 200 -7.54 22.53 -9.41
C GLN A 200 -6.83 21.18 -9.24
N PRO A 201 -6.44 20.56 -10.35
CA PRO A 201 -5.65 19.33 -10.32
C PRO A 201 -4.27 19.59 -9.71
N SER A 202 -3.69 18.57 -9.06
CA SER A 202 -2.31 18.67 -8.57
C SER A 202 -1.32 18.70 -9.74
N ASP A 203 -0.11 19.24 -9.50
CA ASP A 203 0.96 19.26 -10.51
C ASP A 203 1.26 17.85 -11.08
N LYS A 204 1.16 16.82 -10.23
CA LYS A 204 1.32 15.42 -10.67
C LYS A 204 0.20 14.96 -11.60
N MET A 205 -1.05 15.34 -11.32
CA MET A 205 -2.18 15.03 -12.20
C MET A 205 -2.04 15.76 -13.53
N ILE A 206 -1.66 17.02 -13.51
CA ILE A 206 -1.39 17.84 -14.69
C ILE A 206 -0.32 17.16 -15.55
N SER A 207 0.85 16.90 -14.98
CA SER A 207 1.98 16.27 -15.67
C SER A 207 1.61 14.90 -16.24
N TYR A 208 0.79 14.12 -15.52
CA TYR A 208 0.35 12.81 -16.00
C TYR A 208 -0.70 12.91 -17.13
N ALA A 209 -1.63 13.84 -17.04
CA ALA A 209 -2.59 14.11 -18.12
C ALA A 209 -1.88 14.60 -19.40
N GLU A 210 -0.88 15.48 -19.26
CA GLU A 210 -0.01 15.90 -20.36
C GLU A 210 0.75 14.74 -21.00
N HIS A 211 1.29 13.83 -20.15
CA HIS A 211 1.95 12.62 -20.63
C HIS A 211 0.99 11.73 -21.43
N ILE A 212 -0.23 11.51 -20.94
CA ILE A 212 -1.28 10.75 -21.63
C ILE A 212 -1.63 11.41 -22.96
N SER A 213 -1.90 12.72 -22.95
CA SER A 213 -2.21 13.50 -24.15
C SER A 213 -1.13 13.36 -25.21
N LYS A 214 0.13 13.55 -24.84
CA LYS A 214 1.27 13.41 -25.73
C LYS A 214 1.45 11.98 -26.25
N THR A 215 1.17 10.99 -25.41
CA THR A 215 1.34 9.57 -25.78
C THR A 215 0.27 9.11 -26.75
N LEU A 216 -0.98 9.47 -26.51
CA LEU A 216 -2.14 9.06 -27.31
C LEU A 216 -2.50 10.04 -28.40
N GLN A 217 -1.88 11.23 -28.43
CA GLN A 217 -2.20 12.33 -29.34
C GLN A 217 -3.67 12.77 -29.27
N ILE A 218 -4.22 12.80 -28.05
CA ILE A 218 -5.60 13.24 -27.78
C ILE A 218 -5.58 14.60 -27.06
N PRO A 219 -6.63 15.43 -27.20
CA PRO A 219 -6.68 16.74 -26.57
C PRO A 219 -6.67 16.63 -25.04
N LEU A 220 -6.08 17.64 -24.40
CA LEU A 220 -6.10 17.77 -22.95
C LEU A 220 -7.52 18.10 -22.47
N PRO A 221 -7.91 17.65 -21.25
CA PRO A 221 -9.13 18.08 -20.62
C PRO A 221 -9.02 19.53 -20.13
N ASP A 222 -10.07 20.05 -19.51
CA ASP A 222 -9.96 21.28 -18.74
C ASP A 222 -8.98 21.11 -17.58
N MET A 223 -7.76 21.63 -17.75
CA MET A 223 -6.65 21.50 -16.82
C MET A 223 -6.83 22.34 -15.55
N GLN A 224 -7.87 23.17 -15.46
CA GLN A 224 -8.23 23.89 -14.24
C GLN A 224 -9.27 23.14 -13.42
N ASN A 225 -9.94 22.14 -14.00
CA ASN A 225 -10.96 21.34 -13.37
C ASN A 225 -10.39 19.97 -12.96
N ARG A 226 -10.25 19.75 -11.66
CA ARG A 226 -9.69 18.50 -11.11
C ARG A 226 -10.48 17.25 -11.49
N ASP A 227 -11.82 17.32 -11.47
CA ASP A 227 -12.65 16.17 -11.80
C ASP A 227 -12.56 15.84 -13.29
N ALA A 228 -12.48 16.87 -14.16
CA ALA A 228 -12.22 16.67 -15.59
C ALA A 228 -10.88 15.98 -15.82
N VAL A 229 -9.80 16.43 -15.16
CA VAL A 229 -8.47 15.80 -15.26
C VAL A 229 -8.48 14.38 -14.67
N LYS A 230 -9.16 14.17 -13.55
CA LYS A 230 -9.29 12.84 -12.93
C LYS A 230 -10.02 11.86 -13.84
N LEU A 231 -11.13 12.28 -14.42
CA LEU A 231 -11.90 11.48 -15.38
C LEU A 231 -11.05 11.17 -16.62
N TYR A 232 -10.38 12.18 -17.16
CA TYR A 232 -9.48 12.01 -18.32
C TYR A 232 -8.39 10.99 -18.05
N ILE A 233 -7.72 11.07 -16.88
CA ILE A 233 -6.68 10.11 -16.48
C ILE A 233 -7.29 8.72 -16.34
N SER A 234 -8.42 8.57 -15.63
CA SER A 234 -9.04 7.26 -15.41
C SER A 234 -9.49 6.59 -16.72
N THR A 235 -9.95 7.37 -17.69
CA THR A 235 -10.42 6.87 -18.99
C THR A 235 -9.27 6.47 -19.90
N ASN A 236 -8.15 7.21 -19.89
CA ASN A 236 -7.11 7.09 -20.92
C ASN A 236 -5.80 6.44 -20.42
N LYS A 237 -5.62 6.24 -19.11
CA LYS A 237 -4.38 5.72 -18.54
C LYS A 237 -3.97 4.36 -19.09
N ASP A 238 -4.94 3.47 -19.32
CA ASP A 238 -4.68 2.10 -19.77
C ASP A 238 -4.29 2.09 -21.27
N ALA A 239 -4.95 2.92 -22.06
CA ALA A 239 -4.60 3.11 -23.48
C ALA A 239 -3.20 3.74 -23.64
N ALA A 240 -2.86 4.75 -22.83
CA ALA A 240 -1.53 5.36 -22.83
C ALA A 240 -0.43 4.37 -22.44
N TYR A 241 -0.70 3.51 -21.46
CA TYR A 241 0.19 2.44 -21.03
C TYR A 241 0.44 1.44 -22.17
N MET A 242 -0.62 0.98 -22.85
CA MET A 242 -0.53 0.06 -23.99
C MET A 242 0.28 0.65 -25.16
N PHE A 243 0.04 1.91 -25.49
CA PHE A 243 0.75 2.60 -26.56
C PHE A 243 2.26 2.74 -26.27
N HIS A 244 2.60 2.98 -25.01
CA HIS A 244 4.00 3.06 -24.58
C HIS A 244 4.70 1.71 -24.69
N GLN A 245 4.04 0.60 -24.35
CA GLN A 245 4.58 -0.75 -24.50
C GLN A 245 4.86 -1.11 -25.96
N HIS A 246 4.02 -0.71 -26.89
CA HIS A 246 4.25 -0.94 -28.34
C HIS A 246 5.47 -0.18 -28.87
N LYS A 247 5.75 1.03 -28.38
CA LYS A 247 6.93 1.82 -28.79
C LYS A 247 8.24 1.32 -28.19
N VAL A 248 8.23 0.79 -26.97
CA VAL A 248 9.42 0.34 -26.24
C VAL A 248 9.96 -1.00 -26.77
N GLY A 249 9.13 -1.78 -27.50
CA GLY A 249 9.58 -3.02 -28.15
C GLY A 249 10.67 -2.83 -29.24
N GLN A 250 10.98 -1.61 -29.62
CA GLN A 250 11.99 -1.30 -30.65
C GLN A 250 13.26 -0.58 -30.14
N GLN A 251 13.37 -0.21 -28.87
CA GLN A 251 14.58 0.44 -28.35
C GLN A 251 15.19 -0.33 -27.17
N LYS A 252 16.48 -0.70 -27.30
CA LYS A 252 17.30 -1.28 -26.23
C LYS A 252 17.24 -0.42 -24.98
N ILE A 253 16.73 -0.99 -23.88
CA ILE A 253 16.51 -0.33 -22.60
C ILE A 253 17.87 -0.01 -21.96
N LYS A 254 18.24 1.26 -21.93
CA LYS A 254 19.22 1.77 -20.95
C LYS A 254 18.48 1.99 -19.63
N ASN A 255 19.02 1.40 -18.55
CA ASN A 255 18.49 1.47 -17.19
C ASN A 255 18.09 2.90 -16.76
N LYS A 256 16.81 3.24 -16.79
CA LYS A 256 16.24 4.39 -16.11
C LYS A 256 15.41 3.88 -14.93
N LYS A 257 15.61 4.46 -13.76
CA LYS A 257 14.74 4.25 -12.59
C LYS A 257 13.28 4.51 -13.00
N ILE A 258 12.48 3.46 -13.03
CA ILE A 258 11.09 3.55 -13.42
C ILE A 258 10.28 3.49 -12.13
N SER A 259 9.69 4.62 -11.71
CA SER A 259 8.62 4.62 -10.72
C SER A 259 7.33 4.26 -11.47
N TYR A 260 6.83 3.04 -11.28
CA TYR A 260 5.61 2.59 -11.93
C TYR A 260 4.39 2.95 -11.11
N LEU A 261 3.46 3.62 -11.77
CA LEU A 261 2.04 3.55 -11.42
C LEU A 261 1.53 2.17 -11.87
N ARG A 262 1.53 1.20 -10.94
CA ARG A 262 1.03 -0.15 -11.25
C ARG A 262 -0.45 -0.21 -10.94
N THR A 263 -1.28 -0.17 -11.96
CA THR A 263 -2.69 -0.59 -11.88
C THR A 263 -2.76 -2.12 -11.70
N GLU A 264 -3.88 -2.66 -11.24
CA GLU A 264 -4.09 -4.13 -11.19
C GLU A 264 -3.80 -4.77 -12.54
N TYR A 265 -4.20 -4.10 -13.62
CA TYR A 265 -3.90 -4.50 -14.98
C TYR A 265 -2.40 -4.55 -15.27
N SER A 266 -1.64 -3.50 -14.91
CA SER A 266 -0.19 -3.44 -15.17
C SER A 266 0.58 -4.47 -14.33
N LEU A 267 0.09 -4.75 -13.12
CA LEU A 267 0.66 -5.79 -12.27
C LEU A 267 0.34 -7.18 -12.81
N ALA A 268 -0.90 -7.44 -13.24
CA ALA A 268 -1.29 -8.70 -13.87
C ALA A 268 -0.45 -8.96 -15.12
N ARG A 269 -0.27 -7.95 -15.97
CA ARG A 269 0.58 -8.04 -17.16
C ARG A 269 2.04 -8.33 -16.81
N ALA A 270 2.62 -7.61 -15.85
CA ALA A 270 4.00 -7.83 -15.44
C ALA A 270 4.21 -9.23 -14.84
N ARG A 271 3.25 -9.72 -14.07
CA ARG A 271 3.27 -11.08 -13.53
C ARG A 271 3.14 -12.14 -14.61
N LEU A 272 2.24 -11.93 -15.57
CA LEU A 272 2.08 -12.83 -16.71
C LEU A 272 3.38 -12.91 -17.52
N ASN A 273 3.98 -11.77 -17.84
CA ASN A 273 5.26 -11.71 -18.56
C ASN A 273 6.38 -12.47 -17.81
N ASP A 274 6.44 -12.33 -16.49
CA ASP A 274 7.42 -13.06 -15.69
C ASP A 274 7.19 -14.57 -15.70
N LEU A 275 5.92 -15.03 -15.69
CA LEU A 275 5.62 -16.46 -15.82
C LEU A 275 5.94 -17.00 -17.22
N GLU A 276 5.62 -16.26 -18.26
CA GLU A 276 6.00 -16.63 -19.63
C GLU A 276 7.52 -16.70 -19.79
N GLN A 277 8.24 -15.76 -19.16
CA GLN A 277 9.70 -15.78 -19.15
C GLN A 277 10.22 -16.98 -18.34
N LEU A 278 9.63 -17.28 -17.20
CA LEU A 278 9.99 -18.43 -16.37
C LEU A 278 9.82 -19.75 -17.14
N ILE A 279 8.72 -19.88 -17.90
CA ILE A 279 8.48 -21.03 -18.79
C ILE A 279 9.60 -21.16 -19.83
N ARG A 280 10.06 -20.05 -20.42
CA ARG A 280 11.10 -20.05 -21.46
C ARG A 280 12.48 -20.41 -20.95
N ILE A 281 12.82 -20.04 -19.71
CA ILE A 281 14.16 -20.25 -19.15
C ILE A 281 14.29 -21.57 -18.41
N ARG A 282 13.20 -22.27 -18.11
CA ARG A 282 13.23 -23.55 -17.41
C ARG A 282 13.39 -24.71 -18.37
N ASP A 283 14.39 -25.55 -18.09
CA ASP A 283 14.58 -26.80 -18.81
C ASP A 283 13.65 -27.92 -18.34
N TYR A 284 12.92 -27.70 -17.24
CA TYR A 284 11.95 -28.65 -16.69
C TYR A 284 10.74 -27.92 -16.12
N ASP A 285 9.59 -28.53 -16.27
CA ASP A 285 8.29 -28.00 -15.86
C ASP A 285 7.48 -28.93 -14.94
N ARG A 286 8.02 -30.11 -14.65
CA ARG A 286 7.34 -31.18 -13.91
C ARG A 286 7.04 -30.74 -12.47
N GLY A 287 5.78 -30.86 -12.07
CA GLY A 287 5.27 -30.48 -10.74
C GLY A 287 4.76 -29.06 -10.64
N TYR A 288 5.00 -28.18 -11.63
CA TYR A 288 4.54 -26.79 -11.59
C TYR A 288 3.57 -26.41 -12.71
N ARG A 289 3.38 -27.26 -13.72
CA ARG A 289 2.59 -27.00 -14.94
C ARG A 289 1.20 -26.48 -14.65
N GLU A 290 0.43 -27.21 -13.88
CA GLU A 290 -0.96 -26.85 -13.54
C GLU A 290 -1.03 -25.49 -12.85
N HIS A 291 -0.13 -25.26 -11.89
CA HIS A 291 -0.16 -24.02 -11.12
C HIS A 291 0.29 -22.81 -11.95
N ILE A 292 1.32 -22.95 -12.79
CA ILE A 292 1.77 -21.89 -13.71
C ILE A 292 0.63 -21.54 -14.67
N LEU A 293 0.01 -22.56 -15.31
CA LEU A 293 -1.08 -22.35 -16.27
C LEU A 293 -2.32 -21.73 -15.61
N PHE A 294 -2.64 -22.13 -14.37
CA PHE A 294 -3.70 -21.51 -13.58
C PHE A 294 -3.42 -20.00 -13.37
N LEU A 295 -2.22 -19.64 -12.94
CA LEU A 295 -1.84 -18.25 -12.73
C LEU A 295 -1.84 -17.45 -14.04
N CYS A 296 -1.31 -18.01 -15.12
CA CYS A 296 -1.34 -17.38 -16.45
C CYS A 296 -2.78 -17.10 -16.89
N ARG A 297 -3.69 -18.08 -16.74
CA ARG A 297 -5.09 -17.91 -17.11
C ARG A 297 -5.77 -16.83 -16.30
N TYR A 298 -5.57 -16.85 -14.98
CA TYR A 298 -6.15 -15.86 -14.10
C TYR A 298 -5.71 -14.44 -14.44
N TRP A 299 -4.39 -14.23 -14.62
CA TRP A 299 -3.89 -12.88 -14.96
C TRP A 299 -4.23 -12.48 -16.38
N GLN A 300 -4.31 -13.41 -17.32
CA GLN A 300 -4.80 -13.10 -18.67
C GLN A 300 -6.27 -12.63 -18.65
N LEU A 301 -7.13 -13.26 -17.84
CA LEU A 301 -8.51 -12.81 -17.64
C LEU A 301 -8.56 -11.40 -17.03
N CYS A 302 -7.72 -11.11 -16.02
CA CYS A 302 -7.61 -9.77 -15.44
C CYS A 302 -7.15 -8.70 -16.47
N ILE A 303 -6.52 -9.10 -17.56
CA ILE A 303 -5.99 -8.22 -18.59
C ILE A 303 -7.01 -8.01 -19.71
N SER A 304 -7.66 -9.06 -20.19
CA SER A 304 -8.44 -9.03 -21.43
C SER A 304 -9.95 -9.11 -21.22
N ASP A 305 -10.41 -9.56 -20.05
CA ASP A 305 -11.82 -9.90 -19.77
C ASP A 305 -12.42 -10.89 -20.81
N ASP A 306 -11.54 -11.66 -21.47
CA ASP A 306 -11.91 -12.59 -22.53
C ASP A 306 -11.65 -14.03 -22.09
N TYR A 307 -12.72 -14.77 -21.83
CA TYR A 307 -12.67 -16.17 -21.36
C TYR A 307 -12.12 -17.12 -22.42
N ALA A 308 -12.54 -16.95 -23.66
CA ALA A 308 -12.12 -17.83 -24.78
C ALA A 308 -10.67 -17.55 -25.17
N GLY A 309 -10.29 -16.29 -25.37
CA GLY A 309 -8.93 -15.89 -25.69
C GLY A 309 -7.94 -16.22 -24.58
N SER A 310 -8.35 -16.11 -23.30
CA SER A 310 -7.50 -16.51 -22.18
C SER A 310 -7.23 -18.02 -22.15
N LEU A 311 -8.19 -18.86 -22.54
CA LEU A 311 -7.99 -20.29 -22.65
C LEU A 311 -7.05 -20.64 -23.79
N GLN A 312 -7.27 -20.06 -24.97
CA GLN A 312 -6.39 -20.26 -26.11
C GLN A 312 -4.95 -19.84 -25.83
N HIS A 313 -4.77 -18.71 -25.15
CA HIS A 313 -3.45 -18.23 -24.74
C HIS A 313 -2.75 -19.25 -23.83
N VAL A 314 -3.44 -19.78 -22.84
CA VAL A 314 -2.87 -20.79 -21.91
C VAL A 314 -2.61 -22.13 -22.58
N ILE A 315 -3.45 -22.55 -23.53
CA ILE A 315 -3.20 -23.75 -24.34
C ILE A 315 -1.94 -23.53 -25.19
N ALA A 316 -1.79 -22.37 -25.82
CA ALA A 316 -0.58 -22.05 -26.57
C ALA A 316 0.69 -22.07 -25.68
N LEU A 317 0.63 -21.50 -24.47
CA LEU A 317 1.72 -21.58 -23.50
C LEU A 317 2.01 -23.01 -23.06
N ASN A 318 0.99 -23.83 -22.80
CA ASN A 318 1.15 -25.24 -22.45
C ASN A 318 1.94 -26.00 -23.52
N ASN A 319 1.66 -25.70 -24.79
CA ASN A 319 2.35 -26.35 -25.92
C ASN A 319 3.82 -25.97 -26.05
N THR A 320 4.29 -24.94 -25.32
CA THR A 320 5.71 -24.58 -25.23
C THR A 320 6.45 -25.29 -24.09
N LEU A 321 5.73 -26.01 -23.22
CA LEU A 321 6.34 -26.77 -22.13
C LEU A 321 7.05 -28.04 -22.65
N HIS A 322 8.07 -28.47 -21.96
CA HIS A 322 8.79 -29.72 -22.29
C HIS A 322 7.87 -30.94 -22.26
N ASN A 323 6.94 -30.98 -21.32
CA ASN A 323 5.97 -32.02 -21.16
C ASN A 323 4.57 -31.40 -21.06
N PRO A 324 3.97 -31.03 -22.18
CA PRO A 324 2.68 -30.36 -22.17
C PRO A 324 1.59 -31.25 -21.57
N LEU A 325 0.64 -30.64 -20.89
CA LEU A 325 -0.59 -31.29 -20.45
C LEU A 325 -1.50 -31.50 -21.66
N SER A 326 -2.36 -32.53 -21.62
CA SER A 326 -3.44 -32.62 -22.60
C SER A 326 -4.39 -31.43 -22.48
N GLU A 327 -5.05 -31.05 -23.54
CA GLU A 327 -5.98 -29.92 -23.55
C GLU A 327 -7.08 -30.06 -22.49
N LYS A 328 -7.56 -31.27 -22.25
CA LYS A 328 -8.54 -31.59 -21.19
C LYS A 328 -7.97 -31.27 -19.80
N GLU A 329 -6.74 -31.64 -19.55
CA GLU A 329 -6.05 -31.33 -18.27
C GLU A 329 -5.85 -29.82 -18.10
N VAL A 330 -5.46 -29.09 -19.16
CA VAL A 330 -5.33 -27.61 -19.12
C VAL A 330 -6.66 -26.96 -18.74
N VAL A 331 -7.75 -27.36 -19.40
CA VAL A 331 -9.10 -26.85 -19.08
C VAL A 331 -9.44 -27.13 -17.62
N GLN A 332 -9.19 -28.34 -17.14
CA GLN A 332 -9.53 -28.73 -15.78
C GLN A 332 -8.68 -28.01 -14.74
N ALA A 333 -7.36 -27.91 -14.93
CA ALA A 333 -6.42 -27.25 -14.04
C ALA A 333 -6.70 -25.75 -13.93
N THR A 334 -7.18 -25.12 -15.00
CA THR A 334 -7.42 -23.68 -15.07
C THR A 334 -8.87 -23.25 -14.83
N LYS A 335 -9.81 -24.20 -14.68
CA LYS A 335 -11.24 -23.91 -14.45
C LYS A 335 -11.52 -23.08 -13.20
N SER A 336 -10.71 -23.24 -12.17
CA SER A 336 -10.82 -22.45 -10.93
C SER A 336 -10.44 -20.99 -11.15
N ALA A 337 -9.54 -20.67 -12.08
CA ALA A 337 -9.18 -19.28 -12.42
C ALA A 337 -10.40 -18.52 -12.97
N GLU A 338 -11.19 -19.13 -13.85
CA GLU A 338 -12.44 -18.53 -14.33
C GLU A 338 -13.45 -18.30 -13.20
N LYS A 339 -13.61 -19.29 -12.32
CA LYS A 339 -14.54 -19.17 -11.19
C LYS A 339 -14.14 -18.03 -10.24
N TYR A 340 -12.86 -17.87 -9.96
CA TYR A 340 -12.35 -16.77 -9.13
C TYR A 340 -12.58 -15.43 -9.81
N TYR A 341 -12.29 -15.34 -11.10
CA TYR A 341 -12.49 -14.12 -11.87
C TYR A 341 -13.98 -13.75 -11.96
N ALA A 342 -14.85 -14.67 -12.36
CA ALA A 342 -16.30 -14.47 -12.49
C ALA A 342 -16.99 -14.09 -11.17
N ALA A 343 -16.48 -14.60 -10.04
CA ALA A 343 -17.01 -14.27 -8.72
C ALA A 343 -16.57 -12.90 -8.21
N GLY A 344 -15.81 -12.11 -8.99
CA GLY A 344 -15.20 -10.87 -8.55
C GLY A 344 -14.21 -11.07 -7.39
N LYS A 345 -13.88 -12.32 -7.08
CA LYS A 345 -12.92 -12.67 -6.05
C LYS A 345 -11.51 -12.51 -6.64
N ILE A 346 -10.87 -11.43 -6.29
CA ILE A 346 -9.49 -11.21 -6.70
C ILE A 346 -8.61 -12.29 -6.07
N PHE A 347 -8.08 -13.20 -6.91
CA PHE A 347 -7.05 -14.14 -6.49
C PHE A 347 -5.76 -13.35 -6.25
N ARG A 348 -5.62 -12.88 -5.02
CA ARG A 348 -4.44 -12.08 -4.62
C ARG A 348 -3.43 -13.01 -3.98
N CYS A 349 -2.43 -13.39 -4.74
CA CYS A 349 -1.23 -14.00 -4.19
C CYS A 349 -0.11 -12.97 -4.10
N SER A 350 0.64 -13.01 -3.00
CA SER A 350 1.86 -12.21 -2.87
C SER A 350 2.92 -12.72 -3.86
N ASN A 351 3.85 -11.85 -4.24
CA ASN A 351 4.99 -12.29 -5.05
C ASN A 351 5.80 -13.37 -4.31
N SER A 352 5.93 -13.25 -2.98
CA SER A 352 6.58 -14.26 -2.14
C SER A 352 5.89 -15.62 -2.23
N TYR A 353 4.56 -15.65 -2.26
CA TYR A 353 3.83 -16.90 -2.45
C TYR A 353 4.16 -17.55 -3.81
N VAL A 354 4.16 -16.79 -4.90
CA VAL A 354 4.49 -17.32 -6.23
C VAL A 354 5.94 -17.82 -6.28
N ILE A 355 6.88 -17.04 -5.71
CA ILE A 355 8.29 -17.44 -5.62
C ILE A 355 8.44 -18.77 -4.90
N GLN A 356 7.79 -18.94 -3.75
CA GLN A 356 7.85 -20.17 -2.96
C GLN A 356 7.15 -21.34 -3.67
N THR A 357 5.92 -21.12 -4.15
CA THR A 357 5.10 -22.18 -4.74
C THR A 357 5.70 -22.72 -6.05
N LEU A 358 6.28 -21.82 -6.84
CA LEU A 358 6.96 -22.19 -8.09
C LEU A 358 8.45 -22.48 -7.89
N ASN A 359 8.94 -22.40 -6.64
CA ASN A 359 10.36 -22.60 -6.29
C ASN A 359 11.30 -21.81 -7.21
N ILE A 360 11.02 -20.48 -7.35
CA ILE A 360 11.81 -19.61 -8.22
C ILE A 360 13.18 -19.36 -7.58
N THR A 361 14.23 -19.75 -8.27
CA THR A 361 15.61 -19.67 -7.80
C THR A 361 16.20 -18.27 -7.98
N PRO A 362 17.24 -17.88 -7.22
CA PRO A 362 17.94 -16.61 -7.42
C PRO A 362 18.49 -16.42 -8.83
N ALA A 363 18.92 -17.51 -9.49
CA ALA A 363 19.40 -17.47 -10.87
C ALA A 363 18.25 -17.12 -11.86
N GLU A 364 17.06 -17.68 -11.66
CA GLU A 364 15.90 -17.36 -12.47
C GLU A 364 15.41 -15.93 -12.22
N MET A 365 15.50 -15.44 -10.98
CA MET A 365 15.09 -14.07 -10.62
C MET A 365 15.85 -13.02 -11.44
N GLN A 366 17.08 -13.29 -11.89
CA GLN A 366 17.83 -12.35 -12.72
C GLN A 366 17.12 -12.00 -14.03
N TYR A 367 16.27 -12.88 -14.53
CA TYR A 367 15.49 -12.71 -15.77
C TYR A 367 14.06 -12.20 -15.53
N LEU A 368 13.62 -12.08 -14.27
CA LEU A 368 12.27 -11.70 -13.90
C LEU A 368 12.21 -10.25 -13.41
N GLN A 369 11.06 -9.62 -13.47
CA GLN A 369 10.87 -8.22 -13.06
C GLN A 369 10.11 -8.08 -11.72
N VAL A 370 9.15 -8.94 -11.48
CA VAL A 370 8.20 -8.87 -10.36
C VAL A 370 8.44 -9.95 -9.34
N PHE A 371 8.70 -11.19 -9.79
CA PHE A 371 8.98 -12.33 -8.92
C PHE A 371 10.45 -12.38 -8.52
N ILE A 372 10.88 -11.36 -7.78
CA ILE A 372 12.22 -11.20 -7.25
C ILE A 372 12.19 -11.05 -5.73
N SER A 373 13.20 -11.62 -5.06
CA SER A 373 13.35 -11.51 -3.61
C SER A 373 13.67 -10.08 -3.17
N PRO A 374 13.46 -9.73 -1.88
CA PRO A 374 13.89 -8.44 -1.35
C PRO A 374 15.40 -8.20 -1.52
N GLU A 375 16.23 -9.25 -1.43
CA GLU A 375 17.68 -9.21 -1.62
C GLU A 375 18.00 -8.87 -3.06
N GLU A 376 17.43 -9.59 -4.03
CA GLU A 376 17.62 -9.32 -5.46
C GLU A 376 17.16 -7.92 -5.84
N ARG A 377 16.06 -7.44 -5.23
CA ARG A 377 15.58 -6.07 -5.43
C ARG A 377 16.55 -5.01 -4.91
N LYS A 378 17.29 -5.30 -3.83
CA LYS A 378 18.36 -4.42 -3.32
C LYS A 378 19.55 -4.40 -4.25
N ASN A 379 19.94 -5.56 -4.80
CA ASN A 379 21.09 -5.69 -5.70
C ASN A 379 20.87 -4.94 -7.03
N ARG A 380 19.61 -4.75 -7.46
CA ARG A 380 19.25 -4.01 -8.68
C ARG A 380 19.10 -2.51 -8.48
N LYS A 381 19.20 -2.00 -7.27
CA LYS A 381 19.16 -0.57 -6.94
C LYS A 381 20.54 0.04 -6.96
#